data_f57b7dde8a38fd3108879522f8288fd2
#
_entry.id   f57b7dde8a38fd3108879522f8288fd2
#
_cell.length_a   1.000
_cell.length_b   1.000
_cell.length_c   1.000
_cell.angle_alpha   90.00
_cell.angle_beta   90.00
_cell.angle_gamma   90.00
#
_symmetry.space_group_name_H-M   'P 1'
#
loop_
_entity.id
_entity.type
_entity.pdbx_description
1 polymer ?
#
loop_
_entity_poly.entity_id
_entity_poly.type
_entity_poly.pdbx_seq_one_letter_code
_entity_poly.pdbx_strand_id
1 'polypeptide(L)'
;ALIVAGLVGMALADPRLTLGPIVWCALAVAFGSATQDIALDAFRIESADSNHQAALAASYQTGYRLAMIWAGAGVLWIAARAEVAPAVAQVVGQGVGQALAQGAAAYQNGAWQAAYLAMAASMSVGVVTVLFSREPVPVVLPPAKNAAEWIKGAVVDPFADFLGRYGWQAAQILALIAVYRISDVVMGIMANPFYVDMGFTKDEVAAVTKVYGVIMTLVGAFVGGVLSMRLGVMRILMLGAVLSAGSNLLFAWLAGHGHDVTALIAVVSADNLASGIASAAFIAYLSSLTNVSYSATQYALFSSMMLLLPKFVAGFSGDFVDSFGYAQFFTTTSLLGLPVLGLVWLASRIKKPSSPLP
;
A
#
# COMPACT_ATOMS: atom_id res chain seq x y z
N ALA A 1 -3.37 -6.35 19.82
CA ALA A 1 -3.87 -7.60 20.42
C ALA A 1 -4.58 -8.47 19.39
N LEU A 2 -5.63 -7.98 18.67
CA LEU A 2 -6.45 -8.77 17.74
C LEU A 2 -5.63 -9.42 16.60
N ILE A 3 -4.69 -8.68 15.99
CA ILE A 3 -3.81 -9.20 14.93
C ILE A 3 -2.96 -10.34 15.46
N VAL A 4 -2.35 -10.18 16.63
CA VAL A 4 -1.53 -11.23 17.26
C VAL A 4 -2.37 -12.48 17.56
N ALA A 5 -3.57 -12.30 18.13
CA ALA A 5 -4.48 -13.39 18.39
C ALA A 5 -4.89 -14.13 17.10
N GLY A 6 -5.20 -13.40 16.03
CA GLY A 6 -5.53 -13.96 14.74
C GLY A 6 -4.35 -14.73 14.10
N LEU A 7 -3.13 -14.20 14.15
CA LEU A 7 -1.92 -14.89 13.66
C LEU A 7 -1.63 -16.17 14.45
N VAL A 8 -1.77 -16.14 15.78
CA VAL A 8 -1.64 -17.32 16.62
C VAL A 8 -2.74 -18.34 16.32
N GLY A 9 -3.98 -17.88 16.11
CA GLY A 9 -5.09 -18.74 15.70
C GLY A 9 -4.83 -19.43 14.36
N MET A 10 -4.29 -18.70 13.37
CA MET A 10 -3.87 -19.27 12.09
C MET A 10 -2.72 -20.27 12.24
N ALA A 11 -1.78 -19.99 13.14
CA ALA A 11 -0.69 -20.92 13.45
C ALA A 11 -1.18 -22.26 14.05
N LEU A 12 -2.24 -22.24 14.84
CA LEU A 12 -2.81 -23.41 15.51
C LEU A 12 -3.81 -24.18 14.64
N ALA A 13 -4.29 -23.58 13.55
CA ALA A 13 -5.25 -24.20 12.65
C ALA A 13 -4.55 -25.00 11.54
N ASP A 14 -5.12 -26.17 11.19
CA ASP A 14 -4.65 -26.97 10.06
C ASP A 14 -5.64 -26.83 8.88
N PRO A 15 -5.22 -26.24 7.74
CA PRO A 15 -6.07 -26.05 6.57
C PRO A 15 -6.54 -27.37 5.93
N ARG A 16 -5.85 -28.50 6.21
CA ARG A 16 -6.24 -29.82 5.71
C ARG A 16 -7.45 -30.37 6.43
N LEU A 17 -7.64 -30.00 7.70
CA LEU A 17 -8.78 -30.44 8.49
C LEU A 17 -10.02 -29.62 8.20
N THR A 18 -9.90 -28.29 8.37
CA THR A 18 -11.00 -27.34 8.12
C THR A 18 -10.46 -25.97 7.75
N LEU A 19 -11.07 -25.29 6.77
CA LEU A 19 -10.73 -23.92 6.39
C LEU A 19 -11.39 -22.86 7.28
N GLY A 20 -12.49 -23.20 7.94
CA GLY A 20 -13.30 -22.26 8.73
C GLY A 20 -12.50 -21.47 9.77
N PRO A 21 -11.76 -22.10 10.68
CA PRO A 21 -10.96 -21.38 11.68
C PRO A 21 -9.94 -20.42 11.07
N ILE A 22 -9.27 -20.84 9.99
CA ILE A 22 -8.28 -19.98 9.28
C ILE A 22 -8.95 -18.76 8.69
N VAL A 23 -10.12 -18.92 8.05
CA VAL A 23 -10.88 -17.81 7.46
C VAL A 23 -11.28 -16.80 8.54
N TRP A 24 -11.80 -17.26 9.68
CA TRP A 24 -12.18 -16.37 10.77
C TRP A 24 -10.97 -15.65 11.39
N CYS A 25 -9.87 -16.36 11.58
CA CYS A 25 -8.63 -15.75 12.06
C CYS A 25 -8.08 -14.72 11.04
N ALA A 26 -8.11 -15.02 9.75
CA ALA A 26 -7.71 -14.09 8.70
C ALA A 26 -8.59 -12.84 8.65
N LEU A 27 -9.91 -12.98 8.82
CA LEU A 27 -10.83 -11.85 8.94
C LEU A 27 -10.53 -11.01 10.18
N ALA A 28 -10.22 -11.64 11.32
CA ALA A 28 -9.83 -10.94 12.53
C ALA A 28 -8.51 -10.14 12.33
N VAL A 29 -7.52 -10.74 11.65
CA VAL A 29 -6.27 -10.05 11.28
C VAL A 29 -6.56 -8.88 10.34
N ALA A 30 -7.37 -9.07 9.31
CA ALA A 30 -7.71 -8.02 8.34
C ALA A 30 -8.44 -6.84 9.01
N PHE A 31 -9.43 -7.13 9.88
CA PHE A 31 -10.15 -6.12 10.63
C PHE A 31 -9.23 -5.37 11.61
N GLY A 32 -8.40 -6.11 12.35
CA GLY A 32 -7.43 -5.53 13.27
C GLY A 32 -6.39 -4.66 12.56
N SER A 33 -5.91 -5.09 11.39
CA SER A 33 -4.98 -4.31 10.56
C SER A 33 -5.63 -3.02 10.05
N ALA A 34 -6.84 -3.08 9.50
CA ALA A 34 -7.55 -1.90 9.03
C ALA A 34 -7.78 -0.88 10.16
N THR A 35 -8.14 -1.37 11.36
CA THR A 35 -8.29 -0.50 12.54
C THR A 35 -6.97 0.12 12.97
N GLN A 36 -5.89 -0.66 12.94
CA GLN A 36 -4.54 -0.18 13.25
C GLN A 36 -4.08 0.89 12.25
N ASP A 37 -4.33 0.70 10.96
CA ASP A 37 -3.96 1.65 9.91
C ASP A 37 -4.65 3.01 10.14
N ILE A 38 -5.94 3.01 10.48
CA ILE A 38 -6.69 4.24 10.80
C ILE A 38 -6.06 4.97 11.99
N ALA A 39 -5.72 4.23 13.05
CA ALA A 39 -5.11 4.81 14.24
C ALA A 39 -3.70 5.35 13.98
N LEU A 40 -2.88 4.64 13.19
CA LEU A 40 -1.54 5.07 12.80
C LEU A 40 -1.57 6.31 11.91
N ASP A 41 -2.50 6.37 10.97
CA ASP A 41 -2.67 7.54 10.10
C ASP A 41 -3.11 8.77 10.89
N ALA A 42 -4.04 8.62 11.83
CA ALA A 42 -4.45 9.69 12.74
C ALA A 42 -3.26 10.16 13.59
N PHE A 43 -2.56 9.24 14.24
CA PHE A 43 -1.37 9.54 15.03
C PHE A 43 -0.31 10.30 14.22
N ARG A 44 -0.05 9.88 12.99
CA ARG A 44 0.91 10.54 12.09
C ARG A 44 0.48 11.98 11.77
N ILE A 45 -0.80 12.20 11.50
CA ILE A 45 -1.33 13.53 11.17
C ILE A 45 -1.28 14.46 12.37
N GLU A 46 -1.59 13.95 13.56
CA GLU A 46 -1.63 14.71 14.81
C GLU A 46 -0.24 14.99 15.40
N SER A 47 0.77 14.19 15.02
CA SER A 47 2.13 14.26 15.60
C SER A 47 2.98 15.39 15.05
N ALA A 48 2.62 16.05 13.96
CA ALA A 48 3.45 17.11 13.38
C ALA A 48 2.68 18.11 12.53
N ASP A 49 3.24 19.30 12.43
CA ASP A 49 2.73 20.40 11.60
C ASP A 49 2.70 20.05 10.11
N SER A 50 1.89 20.80 9.36
CA SER A 50 1.70 20.61 7.91
C SER A 50 3.01 20.63 7.10
N ASN A 51 4.03 21.36 7.56
CA ASN A 51 5.33 21.45 6.89
C ASN A 51 6.15 20.15 6.99
N HIS A 52 5.93 19.32 8.02
CA HIS A 52 6.64 18.07 8.25
C HIS A 52 5.87 16.84 7.74
N GLN A 53 4.61 17.01 7.30
CA GLN A 53 3.78 15.87 6.83
C GLN A 53 4.39 15.12 5.65
N ALA A 54 5.13 15.81 4.77
CA ALA A 54 5.80 15.17 3.63
C ALA A 54 6.95 14.24 4.08
N ALA A 55 7.73 14.64 5.10
CA ALA A 55 8.79 13.83 5.66
C ALA A 55 8.21 12.61 6.42
N LEU A 56 7.14 12.83 7.19
CA LEU A 56 6.43 11.74 7.87
C LEU A 56 5.81 10.76 6.87
N ALA A 57 5.25 11.24 5.77
CA ALA A 57 4.73 10.38 4.70
C ALA A 57 5.83 9.52 4.08
N ALA A 58 7.01 10.07 3.81
CA ALA A 58 8.15 9.31 3.29
C ALA A 58 8.64 8.25 4.28
N SER A 59 8.75 8.60 5.57
CA SER A 59 9.14 7.66 6.64
C SER A 59 8.10 6.54 6.82
N TYR A 60 6.82 6.88 6.80
CA TYR A 60 5.71 5.93 6.85
C TYR A 60 5.76 4.95 5.68
N GLN A 61 5.94 5.44 4.45
CA GLN A 61 6.06 4.60 3.26
C GLN A 61 7.29 3.69 3.32
N THR A 62 8.39 4.17 3.86
CA THR A 62 9.60 3.36 4.05
C THR A 62 9.32 2.21 5.01
N GLY A 63 8.74 2.48 6.18
CA GLY A 63 8.36 1.46 7.17
C GLY A 63 7.37 0.44 6.59
N TYR A 64 6.36 0.91 5.87
CA TYR A 64 5.38 0.06 5.19
C TYR A 64 6.03 -0.90 4.20
N ARG A 65 6.95 -0.42 3.36
CA ARG A 65 7.65 -1.25 2.37
C ARG A 65 8.58 -2.29 3.02
N LEU A 66 9.30 -1.91 4.06
CA LEU A 66 10.14 -2.86 4.81
C LEU A 66 9.29 -3.94 5.49
N ALA A 67 8.17 -3.56 6.11
CA ALA A 67 7.23 -4.50 6.70
C ALA A 67 6.60 -5.44 5.66
N MET A 68 6.27 -4.94 4.47
CA MET A 68 5.74 -5.74 3.36
C MET A 68 6.75 -6.78 2.87
N ILE A 69 8.05 -6.44 2.78
CA ILE A 69 9.11 -7.40 2.45
C ILE A 69 9.20 -8.47 3.54
N TRP A 70 9.20 -8.07 4.80
CA TRP A 70 9.25 -8.99 5.93
C TRP A 70 8.06 -9.92 5.99
N ALA A 71 6.84 -9.39 5.88
CA ALA A 71 5.60 -10.17 5.92
C ALA A 71 5.40 -11.03 4.67
N GLY A 72 6.01 -10.70 3.53
CA GLY A 72 5.97 -11.50 2.31
C GLY A 72 7.14 -12.47 2.20
N ALA A 73 8.32 -11.96 1.87
CA ALA A 73 9.51 -12.77 1.65
C ALA A 73 10.04 -13.42 2.95
N GLY A 74 9.99 -12.70 4.07
CA GLY A 74 10.45 -13.21 5.36
C GLY A 74 9.64 -14.42 5.84
N VAL A 75 8.31 -14.36 5.72
CA VAL A 75 7.43 -15.48 6.10
C VAL A 75 7.70 -16.73 5.27
N LEU A 76 7.88 -16.57 3.95
CA LEU A 76 8.19 -17.68 3.06
C LEU A 76 9.58 -18.28 3.34
N TRP A 77 10.56 -17.44 3.64
CA TRP A 77 11.89 -17.89 4.00
C TRP A 77 11.91 -18.69 5.32
N ILE A 78 11.14 -18.26 6.33
CA ILE A 78 11.01 -18.99 7.59
C ILE A 78 10.32 -20.34 7.34
N ALA A 79 9.21 -20.36 6.60
CA ALA A 79 8.51 -21.59 6.25
C ALA A 79 9.41 -22.57 5.51
N ALA A 80 10.11 -22.12 4.46
CA ALA A 80 11.01 -22.96 3.68
C ALA A 80 12.15 -23.57 4.53
N ARG A 81 12.73 -22.79 5.46
CA ARG A 81 13.76 -23.33 6.37
C ARG A 81 13.20 -24.35 7.37
N ALA A 82 11.99 -24.11 7.86
CA ALA A 82 11.32 -25.03 8.76
C ALA A 82 10.89 -26.32 8.05
N GLU A 83 10.63 -26.28 6.74
CA GLU A 83 10.39 -27.49 5.90
C GLU A 83 11.67 -28.32 5.68
N VAL A 84 12.81 -27.67 5.48
CA VAL A 84 14.09 -28.33 5.22
C VAL A 84 14.66 -29.03 6.47
N ALA A 85 14.48 -28.46 7.64
CA ALA A 85 15.06 -29.01 8.88
C ALA A 85 14.64 -30.45 9.19
N PRO A 86 13.35 -30.84 9.16
CA PRO A 86 12.94 -32.21 9.36
C PRO A 86 13.29 -33.12 8.16
N ALA A 87 13.31 -32.60 6.93
CA ALA A 87 13.72 -33.36 5.75
C ALA A 87 15.20 -33.78 5.83
N VAL A 88 16.08 -32.87 6.27
CA VAL A 88 17.51 -33.17 6.50
C VAL A 88 17.66 -34.25 7.59
N ALA A 89 16.89 -34.15 8.68
CA ALA A 89 16.94 -35.16 9.75
C ALA A 89 16.47 -36.54 9.27
N GLN A 90 15.47 -36.61 8.38
CA GLN A 90 15.01 -37.88 7.77
C GLN A 90 16.05 -38.44 6.80
N VAL A 91 16.69 -37.61 5.96
CA VAL A 91 17.78 -38.04 5.05
C VAL A 91 18.95 -38.65 5.81
N VAL A 92 19.32 -38.02 6.93
CA VAL A 92 20.41 -38.49 7.80
C VAL A 92 20.03 -39.81 8.52
N GLY A 93 18.73 -39.98 8.87
CA GLY A 93 18.24 -41.14 9.60
C GLY A 93 17.82 -42.34 8.74
N GLN A 94 17.34 -42.16 7.52
CA GLN A 94 16.70 -43.18 6.71
C GLN A 94 17.35 -43.47 5.34
N GLY A 95 18.33 -42.67 4.94
CA GLY A 95 18.97 -42.72 3.64
C GLY A 95 18.24 -41.96 2.51
N VAL A 96 19.04 -41.48 1.55
CA VAL A 96 18.60 -40.57 0.47
C VAL A 96 17.48 -41.16 -0.40
N GLY A 97 17.50 -42.47 -0.64
CA GLY A 97 16.52 -43.10 -1.54
C GLY A 97 15.09 -43.11 -1.03
N GLN A 98 14.87 -43.28 0.28
CA GLN A 98 13.53 -43.27 0.88
C GLN A 98 12.99 -41.84 1.04
N ALA A 99 13.85 -40.86 1.34
CA ALA A 99 13.48 -39.46 1.44
C ALA A 99 13.02 -38.88 0.09
N LEU A 100 13.68 -39.26 -1.02
CA LEU A 100 13.27 -38.87 -2.38
C LEU A 100 11.96 -39.53 -2.83
N ALA A 101 11.70 -40.77 -2.40
CA ALA A 101 10.46 -41.48 -2.74
C ALA A 101 9.21 -40.97 -1.99
N GLN A 102 9.39 -40.31 -0.85
CA GLN A 102 8.29 -39.73 -0.06
C GLN A 102 7.91 -38.29 -0.50
N GLY A 103 8.56 -37.75 -1.52
CA GLY A 103 8.17 -36.55 -2.24
C GLY A 103 8.33 -35.26 -1.45
N ALA A 104 9.17 -34.38 -1.93
CA ALA A 104 9.45 -33.05 -1.41
C ALA A 104 8.24 -32.07 -1.43
N ALA A 105 7.01 -32.54 -1.61
CA ALA A 105 5.82 -31.69 -1.81
C ALA A 105 4.70 -31.92 -0.77
N ALA A 106 4.95 -32.64 0.33
CA ALA A 106 3.92 -32.76 1.36
C ALA A 106 3.88 -31.47 2.19
N TYR A 107 2.76 -30.75 2.13
CA TYR A 107 2.48 -29.60 3.00
C TYR A 107 2.81 -29.95 4.46
N GLN A 108 3.70 -29.17 5.08
CA GLN A 108 4.12 -29.32 6.47
C GLN A 108 3.46 -28.24 7.32
N ASN A 109 2.40 -28.60 8.05
CA ASN A 109 1.69 -27.65 8.91
C ASN A 109 2.64 -26.98 9.93
N GLY A 110 3.59 -27.71 10.49
CA GLY A 110 4.57 -27.16 11.44
C GLY A 110 5.45 -26.02 10.90
N ALA A 111 5.78 -26.07 9.60
CA ALA A 111 6.55 -24.99 8.96
C ALA A 111 5.77 -23.68 8.88
N TRP A 112 4.51 -23.76 8.50
CA TRP A 112 3.61 -22.60 8.48
C TRP A 112 3.27 -22.12 9.87
N GLN A 113 3.11 -23.02 10.83
CA GLN A 113 2.94 -22.68 12.24
C GLN A 113 4.12 -21.84 12.76
N ALA A 114 5.36 -22.28 12.49
CA ALA A 114 6.56 -21.49 12.85
C ALA A 114 6.57 -20.12 12.17
N ALA A 115 6.20 -20.03 10.90
CA ALA A 115 6.13 -18.79 10.15
C ALA A 115 5.10 -17.80 10.74
N TYR A 116 3.88 -18.24 11.01
CA TYR A 116 2.84 -17.41 11.63
C TYR A 116 3.21 -16.97 13.05
N LEU A 117 3.80 -17.84 13.85
CA LEU A 117 4.28 -17.48 15.20
C LEU A 117 5.42 -16.46 15.15
N ALA A 118 6.34 -16.58 14.18
CA ALA A 118 7.39 -15.60 13.98
C ALA A 118 6.81 -14.23 13.57
N MET A 119 5.77 -14.19 12.72
CA MET A 119 5.06 -12.96 12.38
C MET A 119 4.33 -12.38 13.59
N ALA A 120 3.66 -13.21 14.40
CA ALA A 120 3.04 -12.78 15.64
C ALA A 120 4.06 -12.18 16.63
N ALA A 121 5.23 -12.82 16.76
CA ALA A 121 6.33 -12.32 17.59
C ALA A 121 6.89 -11.00 17.06
N SER A 122 6.99 -10.81 15.73
CA SER A 122 7.46 -9.55 15.14
C SER A 122 6.54 -8.36 15.45
N MET A 123 5.25 -8.59 15.74
CA MET A 123 4.33 -7.54 16.19
C MET A 123 4.70 -6.93 17.54
N SER A 124 5.55 -7.60 18.34
CA SER A 124 6.08 -7.05 19.59
C SER A 124 6.86 -5.75 19.37
N VAL A 125 7.53 -5.61 18.23
CA VAL A 125 8.23 -4.36 17.86
C VAL A 125 7.24 -3.19 17.80
N GLY A 126 6.08 -3.40 17.16
CA GLY A 126 5.02 -2.39 17.11
C GLY A 126 4.43 -2.08 18.50
N VAL A 127 4.19 -3.10 19.33
CA VAL A 127 3.70 -2.92 20.70
C VAL A 127 4.69 -2.10 21.54
N VAL A 128 5.97 -2.45 21.50
CA VAL A 128 7.04 -1.72 22.20
C VAL A 128 7.11 -0.28 21.72
N THR A 129 7.07 -0.07 20.38
CA THR A 129 7.07 1.29 19.81
C THR A 129 5.92 2.12 20.33
N VAL A 130 4.68 1.58 20.34
CA VAL A 130 3.50 2.29 20.85
C VAL A 130 3.64 2.65 22.33
N LEU A 131 4.16 1.73 23.16
CA LEU A 131 4.35 1.98 24.59
C LEU A 131 5.36 3.10 24.89
N PHE A 132 6.35 3.30 24.01
CA PHE A 132 7.36 4.37 24.16
C PHE A 132 7.02 5.63 23.33
N SER A 133 6.02 5.60 22.49
CA SER A 133 5.60 6.76 21.71
C SER A 133 4.88 7.77 22.60
N ARG A 134 5.19 9.05 22.39
CA ARG A 134 4.45 10.14 23.05
C ARG A 134 3.12 10.34 22.33
N GLU A 135 2.04 10.38 23.09
CA GLU A 135 0.74 10.71 22.52
C GLU A 135 0.69 12.17 22.08
N PRO A 136 0.12 12.46 20.90
CA PRO A 136 -0.17 13.84 20.49
C PRO A 136 -1.12 14.50 21.49
N VAL A 137 -1.10 15.83 21.53
CA VAL A 137 -2.01 16.59 22.40
C VAL A 137 -3.45 16.32 21.93
N PRO A 138 -4.32 15.73 22.78
CA PRO A 138 -5.66 15.38 22.34
C PRO A 138 -6.49 16.64 22.09
N VAL A 139 -7.16 16.69 20.94
CA VAL A 139 -8.20 17.69 20.70
C VAL A 139 -9.44 17.25 21.47
N VAL A 140 -9.76 17.99 22.51
CA VAL A 140 -10.92 17.69 23.38
C VAL A 140 -12.20 18.05 22.65
N LEU A 141 -12.88 17.07 22.09
CA LEU A 141 -14.24 17.22 21.60
C LEU A 141 -15.23 17.11 22.78
N PRO A 142 -16.36 17.84 22.75
CA PRO A 142 -17.39 17.69 23.78
C PRO A 142 -17.85 16.23 23.90
N PRO A 143 -18.00 15.68 25.11
CA PRO A 143 -18.48 14.32 25.27
C PRO A 143 -19.89 14.14 24.71
N ALA A 144 -20.10 13.09 23.91
CA ALA A 144 -21.41 12.76 23.37
C ALA A 144 -22.37 12.33 24.52
N LYS A 145 -23.56 12.90 24.54
CA LYS A 145 -24.56 12.64 25.59
C LYS A 145 -25.32 11.33 25.34
N ASN A 146 -25.36 10.87 24.10
CA ASN A 146 -26.07 9.66 23.68
C ASN A 146 -25.44 9.02 22.46
N ALA A 147 -25.87 7.79 22.11
CA ALA A 147 -25.34 7.05 20.96
C ALA A 147 -25.57 7.79 19.61
N ALA A 148 -26.67 8.53 19.48
CA ALA A 148 -26.96 9.28 18.26
C ALA A 148 -25.98 10.47 18.06
N GLU A 149 -25.67 11.20 19.13
CA GLU A 149 -24.65 12.24 19.12
C GLU A 149 -23.25 11.65 18.85
N TRP A 150 -22.96 10.48 19.42
CA TRP A 150 -21.69 9.81 19.15
C TRP A 150 -21.55 9.43 17.67
N ILE A 151 -22.58 8.82 17.06
CA ILE A 151 -22.60 8.48 15.64
C ILE A 151 -22.50 9.75 14.79
N LYS A 152 -23.22 10.80 15.16
CA LYS A 152 -23.13 12.09 14.46
C LYS A 152 -21.72 12.64 14.49
N GLY A 153 -21.08 12.71 15.66
CA GLY A 153 -19.70 13.20 15.82
C GLY A 153 -18.65 12.33 15.13
N ALA A 154 -18.86 10.99 15.14
CA ALA A 154 -17.90 10.07 14.52
C ALA A 154 -18.04 9.97 13.00
N VAL A 155 -19.23 10.19 12.43
CA VAL A 155 -19.50 9.98 11.00
C VAL A 155 -19.94 11.27 10.31
N VAL A 156 -21.00 11.94 10.79
CA VAL A 156 -21.62 13.05 10.06
C VAL A 156 -20.78 14.33 10.14
N ASP A 157 -20.31 14.67 11.33
CA ASP A 157 -19.57 15.92 11.55
C ASP A 157 -18.23 15.99 10.79
N PRO A 158 -17.43 14.89 10.63
CA PRO A 158 -16.24 14.92 9.78
C PRO A 158 -16.54 15.25 8.31
N PHE A 159 -17.65 14.75 7.77
CA PHE A 159 -18.08 15.08 6.39
C PHE A 159 -18.58 16.51 6.30
N ALA A 160 -19.41 16.93 7.25
CA ALA A 160 -19.96 18.29 7.30
C ALA A 160 -18.82 19.33 7.44
N ASP A 161 -17.82 19.06 8.28
CA ASP A 161 -16.63 19.89 8.43
C ASP A 161 -15.87 20.03 7.09
N PHE A 162 -15.60 18.91 6.42
CA PHE A 162 -14.88 18.92 5.15
C PHE A 162 -15.67 19.69 4.07
N LEU A 163 -16.95 19.39 3.91
CA LEU A 163 -17.82 20.07 2.96
C LEU A 163 -17.98 21.55 3.28
N GLY A 164 -18.09 21.90 4.57
CA GLY A 164 -18.20 23.29 5.05
C GLY A 164 -16.92 24.10 4.77
N ARG A 165 -15.73 23.48 4.95
CA ARG A 165 -14.44 24.13 4.69
C ARG A 165 -14.18 24.41 3.22
N TYR A 166 -14.57 23.50 2.34
CA TYR A 166 -14.23 23.57 0.90
C TYR A 166 -15.42 23.90 -0.01
N GLY A 167 -16.67 23.81 0.49
CA GLY A 167 -17.87 24.09 -0.31
C GLY A 167 -17.90 23.28 -1.62
N TRP A 168 -18.16 23.96 -2.76
CA TRP A 168 -18.14 23.32 -4.07
C TRP A 168 -16.78 22.72 -4.46
N GLN A 169 -15.69 23.29 -3.96
CA GLN A 169 -14.33 22.80 -4.22
C GLN A 169 -14.08 21.43 -3.60
N ALA A 170 -14.88 21.01 -2.61
CA ALA A 170 -14.82 19.67 -2.04
C ALA A 170 -15.02 18.58 -3.12
N ALA A 171 -15.92 18.78 -4.08
CA ALA A 171 -16.16 17.85 -5.16
C ALA A 171 -14.92 17.69 -6.07
N GLN A 172 -14.20 18.78 -6.35
CA GLN A 172 -12.96 18.76 -7.14
C GLN A 172 -11.84 18.02 -6.39
N ILE A 173 -11.73 18.24 -5.08
CA ILE A 173 -10.75 17.56 -4.22
C ILE A 173 -11.05 16.06 -4.16
N LEU A 174 -12.31 15.68 -3.93
CA LEU A 174 -12.71 14.27 -3.88
C LEU A 174 -12.53 13.57 -5.24
N ALA A 175 -12.83 14.26 -6.33
CA ALA A 175 -12.56 13.75 -7.68
C ALA A 175 -11.05 13.51 -7.90
N LEU A 176 -10.20 14.46 -7.49
CA LEU A 176 -8.75 14.27 -7.55
C LEU A 176 -8.31 13.06 -6.72
N ILE A 177 -8.80 12.94 -5.48
CA ILE A 177 -8.48 11.80 -4.60
C ILE A 177 -8.87 10.49 -5.25
N ALA A 178 -10.08 10.41 -5.82
CA ALA A 178 -10.61 9.19 -6.44
C ALA A 178 -9.82 8.73 -7.67
N VAL A 179 -9.22 9.65 -8.43
CA VAL A 179 -8.57 9.31 -9.71
C VAL A 179 -7.04 9.44 -9.69
N TYR A 180 -6.44 10.06 -8.67
CA TYR A 180 -5.00 10.34 -8.69
C TYR A 180 -4.13 9.11 -8.95
N ARG A 181 -4.52 7.96 -8.39
CA ARG A 181 -3.79 6.70 -8.52
C ARG A 181 -4.30 5.80 -9.65
N ILE A 182 -5.24 6.27 -10.49
CA ILE A 182 -5.91 5.41 -11.46
C ILE A 182 -4.94 4.81 -12.48
N SER A 183 -4.04 5.63 -13.02
CA SER A 183 -3.03 5.22 -13.99
C SER A 183 -2.11 4.12 -13.46
N ASP A 184 -1.60 4.33 -12.24
CA ASP A 184 -0.66 3.45 -11.53
C ASP A 184 -1.33 2.13 -11.08
N VAL A 185 -2.54 2.20 -10.52
CA VAL A 185 -3.26 1.01 -10.02
C VAL A 185 -3.75 0.13 -11.15
N VAL A 186 -4.31 0.73 -12.20
CA VAL A 186 -4.82 -0.04 -13.36
C VAL A 186 -3.66 -0.72 -14.09
N MET A 187 -2.57 -0.01 -14.34
CA MET A 187 -1.36 -0.58 -14.95
C MET A 187 -0.78 -1.73 -14.11
N GLY A 188 -0.66 -1.53 -12.80
CA GLY A 188 0.02 -2.45 -11.89
C GLY A 188 -0.61 -3.84 -11.83
N ILE A 189 -1.92 -3.99 -12.08
CA ILE A 189 -2.59 -5.30 -12.09
C ILE A 189 -2.06 -6.19 -13.22
N MET A 190 -1.80 -5.60 -14.39
CA MET A 190 -1.33 -6.36 -15.56
C MET A 190 0.21 -6.48 -15.64
N ALA A 191 0.95 -5.88 -14.72
CA ALA A 191 2.42 -5.92 -14.75
C ALA A 191 2.98 -7.35 -14.61
N ASN A 192 2.48 -8.16 -13.68
CA ASN A 192 2.96 -9.53 -13.51
C ASN A 192 2.58 -10.46 -14.69
N PRO A 193 1.33 -10.52 -15.19
CA PRO A 193 0.99 -11.22 -16.42
C PRO A 193 1.87 -10.78 -17.60
N PHE A 194 2.05 -9.48 -17.78
CA PHE A 194 2.90 -8.91 -18.82
C PHE A 194 4.33 -9.48 -18.79
N TYR A 195 4.99 -9.54 -17.63
CA TYR A 195 6.35 -10.08 -17.54
C TYR A 195 6.40 -11.54 -17.95
N VAL A 196 5.41 -12.34 -17.58
CA VAL A 196 5.33 -13.76 -17.94
C VAL A 196 5.12 -13.92 -19.43
N ASP A 197 4.20 -13.17 -20.03
CA ASP A 197 3.86 -13.27 -21.44
C ASP A 197 4.99 -12.73 -22.35
N MET A 198 5.81 -11.80 -21.85
CA MET A 198 7.03 -11.34 -22.51
C MET A 198 8.21 -12.33 -22.38
N GLY A 199 8.03 -13.45 -21.65
CA GLY A 199 9.02 -14.50 -21.52
C GLY A 199 10.09 -14.27 -20.45
N PHE A 200 9.91 -13.27 -19.56
CA PHE A 200 10.83 -13.08 -18.43
C PHE A 200 10.73 -14.23 -17.43
N THR A 201 11.89 -14.72 -17.00
CA THR A 201 11.96 -15.79 -16.01
C THR A 201 11.49 -15.31 -14.63
N LYS A 202 11.04 -16.26 -13.79
CA LYS A 202 10.62 -15.93 -12.42
C LYS A 202 11.73 -15.27 -11.60
N ASP A 203 12.99 -15.69 -11.82
CA ASP A 203 14.16 -15.15 -11.12
C ASP A 203 14.45 -13.71 -11.54
N GLU A 204 14.38 -13.41 -12.85
CA GLU A 204 14.54 -12.05 -13.38
C GLU A 204 13.44 -11.12 -12.83
N VAL A 205 12.18 -11.56 -12.89
CA VAL A 205 11.06 -10.79 -12.33
C VAL A 205 11.23 -10.58 -10.82
N ALA A 206 11.62 -11.61 -10.07
CA ALA A 206 11.82 -11.49 -8.63
C ALA A 206 12.97 -10.51 -8.31
N ALA A 207 14.12 -10.63 -8.98
CA ALA A 207 15.26 -9.77 -8.75
C ALA A 207 14.96 -8.30 -9.11
N VAL A 208 14.39 -8.08 -10.31
CA VAL A 208 14.19 -6.73 -10.84
C VAL A 208 12.98 -6.05 -10.18
N THR A 209 11.84 -6.73 -10.06
CA THR A 209 10.61 -6.05 -9.58
C THR A 209 10.43 -6.10 -8.07
N LYS A 210 10.80 -7.23 -7.42
CA LYS A 210 10.54 -7.41 -5.98
C LYS A 210 11.68 -6.94 -5.09
N VAL A 211 12.92 -6.97 -5.57
CA VAL A 211 14.07 -6.48 -4.80
C VAL A 211 14.46 -5.09 -5.27
N TYR A 212 14.93 -4.98 -6.51
CA TYR A 212 15.44 -3.72 -7.04
C TYR A 212 14.32 -2.65 -7.16
N GLY A 213 13.13 -3.01 -7.66
CA GLY A 213 11.99 -2.11 -7.76
C GLY A 213 11.56 -1.52 -6.41
N VAL A 214 11.59 -2.32 -5.33
CA VAL A 214 11.29 -1.80 -3.99
C VAL A 214 12.33 -0.76 -3.55
N ILE A 215 13.60 -1.00 -3.81
CA ILE A 215 14.66 -0.02 -3.51
C ILE A 215 14.39 1.30 -4.26
N MET A 216 14.06 1.22 -5.56
CA MET A 216 13.73 2.41 -6.36
C MET A 216 12.49 3.14 -5.84
N THR A 217 11.48 2.42 -5.36
CA THR A 217 10.30 3.03 -4.71
C THR A 217 10.68 3.78 -3.43
N LEU A 218 11.56 3.21 -2.60
CA LEU A 218 12.04 3.87 -1.37
C LEU A 218 12.85 5.14 -1.70
N VAL A 219 13.73 5.07 -2.70
CA VAL A 219 14.47 6.24 -3.19
C VAL A 219 13.48 7.30 -3.69
N GLY A 220 12.48 6.90 -4.47
CA GLY A 220 11.42 7.79 -4.96
C GLY A 220 10.64 8.45 -3.82
N ALA A 221 10.24 7.69 -2.81
CA ALA A 221 9.52 8.22 -1.65
C ALA A 221 10.37 9.23 -0.87
N PHE A 222 11.65 8.93 -0.65
CA PHE A 222 12.58 9.85 0.00
C PHE A 222 12.75 11.15 -0.80
N VAL A 223 13.03 11.03 -2.10
CA VAL A 223 13.17 12.19 -3.01
C VAL A 223 11.87 12.99 -3.05
N GLY A 224 10.73 12.34 -3.19
CA GLY A 224 9.41 12.96 -3.20
C GLY A 224 9.10 13.71 -1.90
N GLY A 225 9.46 13.13 -0.75
CA GLY A 225 9.34 13.76 0.56
C GLY A 225 10.19 15.04 0.67
N VAL A 226 11.48 14.96 0.33
CA VAL A 226 12.40 16.11 0.38
C VAL A 226 11.97 17.20 -0.59
N LEU A 227 11.61 16.85 -1.83
CA LEU A 227 11.15 17.82 -2.82
C LEU A 227 9.82 18.46 -2.41
N SER A 228 8.91 17.71 -1.78
CA SER A 228 7.63 18.27 -1.29
C SER A 228 7.84 19.30 -0.20
N MET A 229 8.82 19.12 0.69
CA MET A 229 9.19 20.11 1.71
C MET A 229 9.81 21.38 1.10
N ARG A 230 10.62 21.22 0.04
CA ARG A 230 11.32 22.38 -0.59
C ARG A 230 10.48 23.12 -1.62
N LEU A 231 9.73 22.41 -2.44
CA LEU A 231 9.00 22.97 -3.60
C LEU A 231 7.49 23.07 -3.37
N GLY A 232 7.01 22.46 -2.28
CA GLY A 232 5.60 22.38 -1.93
C GLY A 232 4.90 21.16 -2.52
N VAL A 233 3.95 20.62 -1.76
CA VAL A 233 3.25 19.35 -2.05
C VAL A 233 2.55 19.35 -3.41
N MET A 234 1.87 20.45 -3.80
CA MET A 234 1.12 20.49 -5.07
C MET A 234 1.99 20.40 -6.32
N ARG A 235 3.21 20.97 -6.28
CA ARG A 235 4.14 20.87 -7.41
C ARG A 235 4.66 19.42 -7.57
N ILE A 236 4.94 18.75 -6.46
CA ILE A 236 5.42 17.37 -6.49
C ILE A 236 4.29 16.40 -6.80
N LEU A 237 3.07 16.71 -6.39
CA LEU A 237 1.88 15.98 -6.81
C LEU A 237 1.71 16.02 -8.34
N MET A 238 1.88 17.20 -8.95
CA MET A 238 1.87 17.34 -10.41
C MET A 238 3.01 16.56 -11.07
N LEU A 239 4.25 16.68 -10.54
CA LEU A 239 5.39 15.93 -11.02
C LEU A 239 5.15 14.42 -10.95
N GLY A 240 4.64 13.93 -9.82
CA GLY A 240 4.30 12.52 -9.63
C GLY A 240 3.28 12.00 -10.64
N ALA A 241 2.23 12.79 -10.93
CA ALA A 241 1.23 12.44 -11.93
C ALA A 241 1.82 12.37 -13.35
N VAL A 242 2.70 13.32 -13.71
CA VAL A 242 3.40 13.31 -15.01
C VAL A 242 4.33 12.11 -15.12
N LEU A 243 5.12 11.84 -14.09
CA LEU A 243 6.06 10.71 -14.08
C LEU A 243 5.34 9.36 -14.13
N SER A 244 4.22 9.20 -13.41
CA SER A 244 3.42 7.97 -13.43
C SER A 244 2.78 7.74 -14.81
N ALA A 245 2.22 8.78 -15.44
CA ALA A 245 1.72 8.66 -16.80
C ALA A 245 2.84 8.34 -17.81
N GLY A 246 4.03 8.97 -17.62
CA GLY A 246 5.20 8.73 -18.46
C GLY A 246 5.78 7.32 -18.31
N SER A 247 5.83 6.77 -17.10
CA SER A 247 6.31 5.40 -16.88
C SER A 247 5.45 4.35 -17.55
N ASN A 248 4.13 4.56 -17.64
CA ASN A 248 3.23 3.67 -18.37
C ASN A 248 3.53 3.63 -19.88
N LEU A 249 3.98 4.75 -20.47
CA LEU A 249 4.45 4.73 -21.87
C LEU A 249 5.75 3.93 -22.05
N LEU A 250 6.61 3.89 -21.03
CA LEU A 250 7.78 3.03 -21.05
C LEU A 250 7.41 1.55 -21.02
N PHE A 251 6.35 1.16 -20.31
CA PHE A 251 5.80 -0.19 -20.40
C PHE A 251 5.21 -0.49 -21.78
N ALA A 252 4.51 0.47 -22.38
CA ALA A 252 4.02 0.32 -23.77
C ALA A 252 5.18 0.14 -24.77
N TRP A 253 6.27 0.87 -24.58
CA TRP A 253 7.49 0.71 -25.36
C TRP A 253 8.15 -0.66 -25.13
N LEU A 254 8.25 -1.12 -23.87
CA LEU A 254 8.82 -2.43 -23.52
C LEU A 254 8.02 -3.57 -24.15
N ALA A 255 6.69 -3.45 -24.25
CA ALA A 255 5.83 -4.44 -24.90
C ALA A 255 6.19 -4.72 -26.36
N GLY A 256 6.83 -3.76 -27.05
CA GLY A 256 7.35 -3.93 -28.41
C GLY A 256 8.78 -4.49 -28.52
N HIS A 257 9.50 -4.64 -27.41
CA HIS A 257 10.93 -5.02 -27.41
C HIS A 257 11.22 -6.49 -27.07
N GLY A 258 10.20 -7.25 -26.66
CA GLY A 258 10.37 -8.65 -26.27
C GLY A 258 11.15 -8.82 -24.97
N HIS A 259 11.85 -9.95 -24.82
CA HIS A 259 12.64 -10.29 -23.63
C HIS A 259 13.97 -9.51 -23.61
N ASP A 260 13.97 -8.33 -23.01
CA ASP A 260 15.17 -7.52 -22.74
C ASP A 260 15.22 -7.11 -21.27
N VAL A 261 16.12 -7.76 -20.51
CA VAL A 261 16.28 -7.53 -19.07
C VAL A 261 16.80 -6.11 -18.78
N THR A 262 17.63 -5.54 -19.65
CA THR A 262 18.16 -4.19 -19.47
C THR A 262 17.04 -3.16 -19.63
N ALA A 263 16.20 -3.32 -20.65
CA ALA A 263 15.01 -2.52 -20.83
C ALA A 263 14.04 -2.67 -19.67
N LEU A 264 13.83 -3.89 -19.17
CA LEU A 264 12.99 -4.15 -17.96
C LEU A 264 13.53 -3.38 -16.75
N ILE A 265 14.84 -3.43 -16.47
CA ILE A 265 15.45 -2.69 -15.35
C ILE A 265 15.20 -1.19 -15.51
N ALA A 266 15.38 -0.62 -16.69
CA ALA A 266 15.15 0.80 -16.93
C ALA A 266 13.68 1.21 -16.70
N VAL A 267 12.73 0.42 -17.22
CA VAL A 267 11.29 0.69 -17.08
C VAL A 267 10.86 0.54 -15.63
N VAL A 268 11.26 -0.53 -14.95
CA VAL A 268 10.96 -0.76 -13.53
C VAL A 268 11.57 0.33 -12.64
N SER A 269 12.78 0.82 -12.98
CA SER A 269 13.42 1.93 -12.27
C SER A 269 12.59 3.21 -12.37
N ALA A 270 12.19 3.59 -13.58
CA ALA A 270 11.42 4.79 -13.84
C ALA A 270 10.05 4.71 -13.14
N ASP A 271 9.35 3.58 -13.26
CA ASP A 271 8.04 3.37 -12.70
C ASP A 271 8.05 3.39 -11.16
N ASN A 272 8.92 2.63 -10.54
CA ASN A 272 8.98 2.57 -9.08
C ASN A 272 9.45 3.89 -8.46
N LEU A 273 10.39 4.60 -9.11
CA LEU A 273 10.81 5.93 -8.69
C LEU A 273 9.62 6.92 -8.78
N ALA A 274 8.90 6.93 -9.89
CA ALA A 274 7.72 7.75 -10.12
C ALA A 274 6.63 7.46 -9.08
N SER A 275 6.32 6.18 -8.86
CA SER A 275 5.34 5.72 -7.88
C SER A 275 5.72 6.12 -6.45
N GLY A 276 7.01 6.06 -6.09
CA GLY A 276 7.51 6.51 -4.80
C GLY A 276 7.31 8.02 -4.59
N ILE A 277 7.71 8.84 -5.56
CA ILE A 277 7.54 10.31 -5.54
C ILE A 277 6.05 10.67 -5.44
N ALA A 278 5.22 10.08 -6.30
CA ALA A 278 3.79 10.33 -6.35
C ALA A 278 3.10 9.95 -5.02
N SER A 279 3.45 8.79 -4.45
CA SER A 279 2.88 8.30 -3.19
C SER A 279 3.21 9.21 -2.02
N ALA A 280 4.47 9.63 -1.86
CA ALA A 280 4.88 10.52 -0.77
C ALA A 280 4.15 11.88 -0.84
N ALA A 281 4.08 12.47 -2.03
CA ALA A 281 3.36 13.74 -2.24
C ALA A 281 1.85 13.59 -2.00
N PHE A 282 1.26 12.48 -2.45
CA PHE A 282 -0.18 12.27 -2.30
C PHE A 282 -0.60 12.04 -0.85
N ILE A 283 0.16 11.25 -0.10
CA ILE A 283 -0.07 11.07 1.34
C ILE A 283 0.05 12.40 2.08
N ALA A 284 1.07 13.21 1.74
CA ALA A 284 1.21 14.55 2.32
C ALA A 284 0.02 15.46 1.95
N TYR A 285 -0.49 15.37 0.71
CA TYR A 285 -1.68 16.09 0.28
C TYR A 285 -2.92 15.68 1.07
N LEU A 286 -3.20 14.39 1.19
CA LEU A 286 -4.33 13.87 1.97
C LEU A 286 -4.26 14.34 3.43
N SER A 287 -3.07 14.26 4.04
CA SER A 287 -2.84 14.74 5.40
C SER A 287 -3.12 16.24 5.54
N SER A 288 -2.76 17.03 4.52
CA SER A 288 -2.98 18.49 4.53
C SER A 288 -4.45 18.92 4.40
N LEU A 289 -5.33 18.02 3.94
CA LEU A 289 -6.76 18.23 3.82
C LEU A 289 -7.51 17.86 5.11
N THR A 290 -6.90 17.01 5.90
CA THR A 290 -7.51 16.42 7.10
C THR A 290 -7.53 17.44 8.24
N ASN A 291 -8.68 17.56 8.92
CA ASN A 291 -8.78 18.31 10.15
C ASN A 291 -8.31 17.44 11.33
N VAL A 292 -7.42 17.97 12.16
CA VAL A 292 -6.85 17.26 13.31
C VAL A 292 -7.94 16.74 14.26
N SER A 293 -9.04 17.49 14.41
CA SER A 293 -10.18 17.07 15.25
C SER A 293 -10.93 15.82 14.73
N TYR A 294 -10.77 15.49 13.44
CA TYR A 294 -11.44 14.38 12.76
C TYR A 294 -10.46 13.53 11.96
N SER A 295 -9.19 13.51 12.37
CA SER A 295 -8.08 12.92 11.63
C SER A 295 -8.35 11.48 11.20
N ALA A 296 -8.78 10.62 12.10
CA ALA A 296 -9.06 9.21 11.84
C ALA A 296 -10.13 9.03 10.74
N THR A 297 -11.29 9.67 10.90
CA THR A 297 -12.43 9.47 10.00
C THR A 297 -12.19 10.10 8.62
N GLN A 298 -11.70 11.35 8.58
CA GLN A 298 -11.46 12.04 7.30
C GLN A 298 -10.37 11.35 6.49
N TYR A 299 -9.26 10.98 7.13
CA TYR A 299 -8.18 10.32 6.41
C TYR A 299 -8.57 8.91 5.94
N ALA A 300 -9.29 8.13 6.77
CA ALA A 300 -9.82 6.83 6.37
C ALA A 300 -10.77 6.93 5.16
N LEU A 301 -11.62 7.96 5.11
CA LEU A 301 -12.45 8.24 3.95
C LEU A 301 -11.60 8.50 2.69
N PHE A 302 -10.63 9.42 2.78
CA PHE A 302 -9.79 9.76 1.65
C PHE A 302 -8.97 8.57 1.15
N SER A 303 -8.38 7.79 2.06
CA SER A 303 -7.60 6.59 1.72
C SER A 303 -8.45 5.49 1.09
N SER A 304 -9.72 5.36 1.51
CA SER A 304 -10.65 4.42 0.89
C SER A 304 -11.05 4.87 -0.52
N MET A 305 -11.36 6.15 -0.71
CA MET A 305 -11.76 6.71 -2.00
C MET A 305 -10.63 6.63 -3.04
N MET A 306 -9.37 6.81 -2.64
CA MET A 306 -8.23 6.79 -3.56
C MET A 306 -8.03 5.44 -4.26
N LEU A 307 -8.54 4.35 -3.70
CA LEU A 307 -8.38 3.00 -4.25
C LEU A 307 -9.67 2.42 -4.83
N LEU A 308 -10.83 2.93 -4.45
CA LEU A 308 -12.12 2.35 -4.83
C LEU A 308 -12.32 2.37 -6.35
N LEU A 309 -12.30 3.56 -6.95
CA LEU A 309 -12.50 3.72 -8.40
C LEU A 309 -11.36 3.10 -9.22
N PRO A 310 -10.06 3.32 -8.88
CA PRO A 310 -8.97 2.66 -9.59
C PRO A 310 -9.06 1.13 -9.59
N LYS A 311 -9.38 0.50 -8.46
CA LYS A 311 -9.53 -0.96 -8.37
C LYS A 311 -10.75 -1.47 -9.15
N PHE A 312 -11.85 -0.73 -9.16
CA PHE A 312 -13.02 -1.08 -9.97
C PHE A 312 -12.67 -1.09 -11.46
N VAL A 313 -12.03 -0.02 -11.95
CA VAL A 313 -11.59 0.07 -13.36
C VAL A 313 -10.57 -1.03 -13.69
N ALA A 314 -9.64 -1.29 -12.77
CA ALA A 314 -8.61 -2.30 -12.92
C ALA A 314 -9.18 -3.74 -13.06
N GLY A 315 -10.40 -3.99 -12.59
CA GLY A 315 -11.10 -5.26 -12.79
C GLY A 315 -11.33 -5.63 -14.25
N PHE A 316 -11.37 -4.65 -15.16
CA PHE A 316 -11.56 -4.84 -16.60
C PHE A 316 -10.24 -4.92 -17.40
N SER A 317 -9.10 -4.87 -16.72
CA SER A 317 -7.79 -4.81 -17.38
C SER A 317 -7.46 -6.06 -18.19
N GLY A 318 -7.85 -7.24 -17.72
CA GLY A 318 -7.66 -8.51 -18.44
C GLY A 318 -8.39 -8.52 -19.78
N ASP A 319 -9.69 -8.26 -19.76
CA ASP A 319 -10.52 -8.22 -20.98
C ASP A 319 -9.99 -7.21 -22.00
N PHE A 320 -9.46 -6.08 -21.51
CA PHE A 320 -8.84 -5.08 -22.38
C PHE A 320 -7.55 -5.60 -23.03
N VAL A 321 -6.68 -6.24 -22.26
CA VAL A 321 -5.42 -6.80 -22.78
C VAL A 321 -5.69 -7.93 -23.76
N ASP A 322 -6.65 -8.80 -23.49
CA ASP A 322 -7.05 -9.90 -24.39
C ASP A 322 -7.58 -9.38 -25.73
N SER A 323 -8.25 -8.22 -25.69
CA SER A 323 -8.85 -7.63 -26.91
C SER A 323 -7.88 -6.76 -27.71
N PHE A 324 -6.99 -6.02 -27.04
CA PHE A 324 -6.18 -4.96 -27.67
C PHE A 324 -4.66 -5.11 -27.46
N GLY A 325 -4.23 -6.02 -26.60
CA GLY A 325 -2.83 -6.26 -26.28
C GLY A 325 -2.21 -5.26 -25.31
N TYR A 326 -1.01 -5.61 -24.80
CA TYR A 326 -0.30 -4.86 -23.76
C TYR A 326 0.10 -3.45 -24.17
N ALA A 327 0.61 -3.24 -25.38
CA ALA A 327 1.06 -1.93 -25.82
C ALA A 327 -0.06 -0.89 -25.81
N GLN A 328 -1.26 -1.27 -26.28
CA GLN A 328 -2.43 -0.40 -26.25
C GLN A 328 -2.95 -0.20 -24.82
N PHE A 329 -2.92 -1.27 -24.01
CA PHE A 329 -3.31 -1.20 -22.61
C PHE A 329 -2.46 -0.17 -21.85
N PHE A 330 -1.13 -0.25 -21.88
CA PHE A 330 -0.25 0.67 -21.20
C PHE A 330 -0.33 2.10 -21.74
N THR A 331 -0.55 2.26 -23.05
CA THR A 331 -0.82 3.58 -23.64
C THR A 331 -2.13 4.16 -23.08
N THR A 332 -3.19 3.36 -23.00
CA THR A 332 -4.48 3.79 -22.44
C THR A 332 -4.36 4.14 -20.95
N THR A 333 -3.63 3.35 -20.16
CA THR A 333 -3.41 3.68 -18.75
C THR A 333 -2.62 4.97 -18.56
N SER A 334 -1.67 5.29 -19.46
CA SER A 334 -1.01 6.59 -19.49
C SER A 334 -2.01 7.73 -19.76
N LEU A 335 -2.90 7.55 -20.73
CA LEU A 335 -3.94 8.56 -21.07
C LEU A 335 -4.93 8.79 -19.92
N LEU A 336 -5.21 7.77 -19.09
CA LEU A 336 -5.99 7.93 -17.86
C LEU A 336 -5.33 8.90 -16.86
N GLY A 337 -4.04 9.16 -16.98
CA GLY A 337 -3.32 10.18 -16.22
C GLY A 337 -3.62 11.62 -16.65
N LEU A 338 -4.09 11.88 -17.88
CA LEU A 338 -4.33 13.25 -18.37
C LEU A 338 -5.41 14.00 -17.56
N PRO A 339 -6.59 13.44 -17.26
CA PRO A 339 -7.58 14.08 -16.39
C PRO A 339 -7.01 14.41 -15.01
N VAL A 340 -6.10 13.58 -14.49
CA VAL A 340 -5.43 13.79 -13.20
C VAL A 340 -4.63 15.09 -13.21
N LEU A 341 -3.88 15.35 -14.28
CA LEU A 341 -3.09 16.59 -14.42
C LEU A 341 -3.99 17.83 -14.36
N GLY A 342 -5.13 17.77 -15.04
CA GLY A 342 -6.14 18.83 -15.01
C GLY A 342 -6.70 19.07 -13.60
N LEU A 343 -7.02 17.99 -12.89
CA LEU A 343 -7.54 18.08 -11.52
C LEU A 343 -6.49 18.55 -10.52
N VAL A 344 -5.22 18.14 -10.65
CA VAL A 344 -4.12 18.67 -9.81
C VAL A 344 -3.94 20.17 -10.05
N TRP A 345 -3.98 20.62 -11.32
CA TRP A 345 -3.90 22.02 -11.64
C TRP A 345 -5.08 22.83 -11.06
N LEU A 346 -6.31 22.33 -11.17
CA LEU A 346 -7.48 22.95 -10.55
C LEU A 346 -7.34 22.99 -9.02
N ALA A 347 -6.96 21.88 -8.40
CA ALA A 347 -6.76 21.80 -6.95
C ALA A 347 -5.66 22.75 -6.46
N SER A 348 -4.63 23.01 -7.26
CA SER A 348 -3.56 23.96 -6.92
C SER A 348 -4.05 25.42 -6.78
N ARG A 349 -5.20 25.76 -7.35
CA ARG A 349 -5.84 27.07 -7.27
C ARG A 349 -6.79 27.23 -6.08
N ILE A 350 -7.10 26.15 -5.39
CA ILE A 350 -7.95 26.17 -4.20
C ILE A 350 -7.18 26.84 -3.07
N LYS A 351 -7.69 27.97 -2.57
CA LYS A 351 -7.14 28.60 -1.38
C LYS A 351 -7.45 27.72 -0.17
N LYS A 352 -6.42 27.38 0.60
CA LYS A 352 -6.65 26.73 1.90
C LYS A 352 -7.57 27.62 2.72
N PRO A 353 -8.65 27.06 3.31
CA PRO A 353 -9.43 27.80 4.29
C PRO A 353 -8.47 28.29 5.38
N SER A 354 -8.55 29.56 5.75
CA SER A 354 -7.91 30.02 6.98
C SER A 354 -8.47 29.14 8.10
N SER A 355 -7.59 28.40 8.80
CA SER A 355 -8.03 27.67 9.99
C SER A 355 -8.79 28.67 10.86
N PRO A 356 -9.99 28.34 11.36
CA PRO A 356 -10.54 29.14 12.43
C PRO A 356 -9.49 29.13 13.55
N LEU A 357 -9.07 30.32 13.96
CA LEU A 357 -8.23 30.52 15.12
C LEU A 357 -8.87 29.81 16.33
N PRO A 358 -8.06 29.30 17.27
CA PRO A 358 -8.48 28.44 18.35
C PRO A 358 -9.59 29.02 19.19
#